data_58cb2681cb040aac1874bac137b04fd6
#
_entry.id   58cb2681cb040aac1874bac137b04fd6
#
_cell.length_a   1.000
_cell.length_b   1.000
_cell.length_c   1.000
_cell.angle_alpha   90.00
_cell.angle_beta   90.00
_cell.angle_gamma   90.00
#
_symmetry.space_group_name_H-M   'P 1'
#
loop_
_entity.id
_entity.type
_entity.pdbx_description
1 polymer ?
#
loop_
_entity_poly.entity_id
_entity_poly.type
_entity_poly.pdbx_seq_one_letter_code
_entity_poly.pdbx_strand_id
1 'polypeptide(L)'
;MEIWQMILTFVGGGSFLAFLEFLIKRHDDKKGKNKEILDAIGKLSAEVNQVKEDADKRDAILARTHILRFSDELYNDMHHSKEYFEQTLDDIKVYKRFCDGHEDFANGRTDMAAQFIKDEYIRLFKEHKLGGIAQ
;
A
#
# COMPACT_ATOMS: atom_id res chain seq x y z
N MET A 1 0.87 17.46 72.57
CA MET A 1 1.25 16.56 71.47
C MET A 1 2.02 17.38 70.45
N GLU A 2 3.29 17.08 70.30
CA GLU A 2 4.13 17.84 69.37
C GLU A 2 3.77 17.47 67.92
N ILE A 3 3.76 18.46 67.07
CA ILE A 3 3.43 18.32 65.62
C ILE A 3 4.22 17.19 64.96
N TRP A 4 5.44 16.94 65.43
CA TRP A 4 6.32 15.86 64.98
C TRP A 4 5.75 14.45 65.22
N GLN A 5 5.01 14.25 66.31
CA GLN A 5 4.39 12.96 66.60
C GLN A 5 3.16 12.73 65.72
N MET A 6 2.44 13.78 65.31
CA MET A 6 1.37 13.71 64.33
C MET A 6 1.92 13.38 62.91
N ILE A 7 3.03 13.98 62.53
CA ILE A 7 3.68 13.68 61.26
C ILE A 7 4.20 12.23 61.24
N LEU A 8 4.82 11.77 62.35
CA LEU A 8 5.32 10.39 62.44
C LEU A 8 4.20 9.34 62.41
N THR A 9 3.04 9.64 62.98
CA THR A 9 1.87 8.75 62.92
C THR A 9 1.22 8.77 61.55
N PHE A 10 1.28 9.89 60.83
CA PHE A 10 0.77 9.97 59.46
C PHE A 10 1.66 9.29 58.43
N VAL A 11 3.00 9.36 58.63
CA VAL A 11 4.00 8.71 57.78
C VAL A 11 4.16 7.21 58.10
N GLY A 12 3.91 6.82 59.38
CA GLY A 12 4.00 5.42 59.85
C GLY A 12 2.69 4.62 59.69
N GLY A 13 1.60 5.28 59.29
CA GLY A 13 0.32 4.60 59.09
C GLY A 13 0.25 3.97 57.71
N GLY A 14 -0.33 2.77 57.63
CA GLY A 14 -0.46 1.99 56.39
C GLY A 14 -1.11 2.71 55.19
N SER A 15 -1.66 3.90 55.39
CA SER A 15 -2.24 4.71 54.33
C SER A 15 -1.21 5.33 53.38
N PHE A 16 0.03 5.60 53.83
CA PHE A 16 1.09 6.11 52.94
C PHE A 16 1.63 5.00 52.04
N LEU A 17 1.83 3.79 52.57
CA LEU A 17 2.20 2.65 51.76
C LEU A 17 1.11 2.28 50.77
N ALA A 18 -0.17 2.29 51.17
CA ALA A 18 -1.30 2.08 50.27
C ALA A 18 -1.38 3.14 49.18
N PHE A 19 -1.06 4.40 49.49
CA PHE A 19 -1.00 5.47 48.50
C PHE A 19 0.15 5.29 47.50
N LEU A 20 1.32 4.90 47.96
CA LEU A 20 2.47 4.55 47.10
C LEU A 20 2.14 3.35 46.21
N GLU A 21 1.57 2.28 46.76
CA GLU A 21 1.11 1.12 45.97
C GLU A 21 0.07 1.54 44.91
N PHE A 22 -0.89 2.39 45.29
CA PHE A 22 -1.87 2.94 44.34
C PHE A 22 -1.21 3.74 43.18
N LEU A 23 -0.22 4.58 43.51
CA LEU A 23 0.52 5.35 42.49
C LEU A 23 1.33 4.44 41.57
N ILE A 24 2.01 3.44 42.11
CA ILE A 24 2.78 2.47 41.36
C ILE A 24 1.86 1.67 40.46
N LYS A 25 0.75 1.13 40.96
CA LYS A 25 -0.22 0.38 40.23
C LYS A 25 -0.87 1.22 39.10
N ARG A 26 -1.18 2.47 39.39
CA ARG A 26 -1.74 3.41 38.36
C ARG A 26 -0.70 3.74 37.29
N HIS A 27 0.57 3.80 37.62
CA HIS A 27 1.64 4.03 36.65
C HIS A 27 1.90 2.79 35.79
N ASP A 28 1.85 1.60 36.37
CA ASP A 28 2.00 0.33 35.64
C ASP A 28 0.81 0.03 34.73
N ASP A 29 -0.41 0.34 35.18
CA ASP A 29 -1.63 0.24 34.35
C ASP A 29 -1.56 1.14 33.12
N LYS A 30 -0.99 2.34 33.24
CA LYS A 30 -0.78 3.24 32.08
C LYS A 30 0.29 2.70 31.13
N LYS A 31 1.37 2.11 31.63
CA LYS A 31 2.41 1.48 30.80
C LYS A 31 1.86 0.25 30.08
N GLY A 32 1.06 -0.57 30.74
CA GLY A 32 0.40 -1.73 30.14
C GLY A 32 -0.51 -1.33 28.99
N LYS A 33 -1.39 -0.35 29.21
CA LYS A 33 -2.28 0.18 28.17
C LYS A 33 -1.53 0.78 26.98
N ASN A 34 -0.46 1.52 27.22
CA ASN A 34 0.36 2.09 26.16
C ASN A 34 1.04 0.98 25.32
N LYS A 35 1.48 -0.10 25.96
CA LYS A 35 2.07 -1.24 25.26
C LYS A 35 1.02 -1.94 24.38
N GLU A 36 -0.17 -2.19 24.91
CA GLU A 36 -1.28 -2.79 24.15
C GLU A 36 -1.68 -1.93 22.93
N ILE A 37 -1.71 -0.60 23.09
CA ILE A 37 -1.97 0.33 22.00
C ILE A 37 -0.87 0.27 20.93
N LEU A 38 0.40 0.26 21.35
CA LEU A 38 1.53 0.16 20.43
C LEU A 38 1.54 -1.18 19.68
N ASP A 39 1.22 -2.27 20.34
CA ASP A 39 1.11 -3.60 19.73
C ASP A 39 -0.08 -3.64 18.73
N ALA A 40 -1.21 -3.01 19.07
CA ALA A 40 -2.36 -2.90 18.18
C ALA A 40 -2.04 -2.04 16.95
N ILE A 41 -1.34 -0.92 17.12
CA ILE A 41 -0.87 -0.07 16.02
C ILE A 41 0.09 -0.85 15.12
N GLY A 42 1.01 -1.63 15.69
CA GLY A 42 1.94 -2.47 14.94
C GLY A 42 1.20 -3.51 14.08
N LYS A 43 0.21 -4.20 14.64
CA LYS A 43 -0.64 -5.15 13.90
C LYS A 43 -1.42 -4.46 12.79
N LEU A 44 -2.06 -3.34 13.10
CA LEU A 44 -2.82 -2.58 12.10
C LEU A 44 -1.92 -2.09 10.95
N SER A 45 -0.72 -1.62 11.26
CA SER A 45 0.27 -1.23 10.24
C SER A 45 0.66 -2.40 9.33
N ALA A 46 0.85 -3.60 9.90
CA ALA A 46 1.14 -4.80 9.12
C ALA A 46 -0.04 -5.19 8.21
N GLU A 47 -1.28 -5.14 8.72
CA GLU A 47 -2.48 -5.41 7.95
C GLU A 47 -2.68 -4.40 6.81
N VAL A 48 -2.45 -3.11 7.07
CA VAL A 48 -2.53 -2.06 6.05
C VAL A 48 -1.49 -2.29 4.94
N ASN A 49 -0.26 -2.66 5.30
CA ASN A 49 0.76 -2.98 4.31
C ASN A 49 0.40 -4.20 3.47
N GLN A 50 -0.19 -5.23 4.09
CA GLN A 50 -0.67 -6.42 3.38
C GLN A 50 -1.79 -6.07 2.40
N VAL A 51 -2.78 -5.29 2.83
CA VAL A 51 -3.89 -4.84 1.96
C VAL A 51 -3.37 -4.02 0.79
N LYS A 52 -2.37 -3.16 1.01
CA LYS A 52 -1.73 -2.38 -0.05
C LYS A 52 -1.02 -3.28 -1.06
N GLU A 53 -0.24 -4.24 -0.60
CA GLU A 53 0.46 -5.19 -1.48
C GLU A 53 -0.51 -6.03 -2.30
N ASP A 54 -1.60 -6.51 -1.67
CA ASP A 54 -2.65 -7.25 -2.37
C ASP A 54 -3.40 -6.39 -3.41
N ALA A 55 -3.57 -5.10 -3.14
CA ALA A 55 -4.14 -4.15 -4.11
C ALA A 55 -3.19 -3.91 -5.29
N ASP A 56 -1.91 -3.63 -5.03
CA ASP A 56 -0.89 -3.43 -6.06
C ASP A 56 -0.76 -4.67 -6.96
N LYS A 57 -0.84 -5.87 -6.37
CA LYS A 57 -0.83 -7.13 -7.12
C LYS A 57 -2.06 -7.29 -8.02
N ARG A 58 -3.25 -6.95 -7.52
CA ARG A 58 -4.49 -7.00 -8.33
C ARG A 58 -4.41 -6.03 -9.50
N ASP A 59 -3.93 -4.82 -9.26
CA ASP A 59 -3.78 -3.80 -10.31
C ASP A 59 -2.78 -4.26 -11.37
N ALA A 60 -1.67 -4.89 -10.98
CA ALA A 60 -0.70 -5.45 -11.91
C ALA A 60 -1.28 -6.63 -12.73
N ILE A 61 -2.13 -7.48 -12.13
CA ILE A 61 -2.82 -8.57 -12.85
C ILE A 61 -3.80 -7.99 -13.87
N LEU A 62 -4.58 -6.97 -13.52
CA LEU A 62 -5.51 -6.29 -14.42
C LEU A 62 -4.76 -5.62 -15.56
N ALA A 63 -3.70 -4.88 -15.25
CA ALA A 63 -2.84 -4.24 -16.24
C ALA A 63 -2.26 -5.27 -17.22
N ARG A 64 -1.71 -6.39 -16.71
CA ARG A 64 -1.22 -7.49 -17.56
C ARG A 64 -2.29 -8.04 -18.49
N THR A 65 -3.49 -8.28 -17.98
CA THR A 65 -4.60 -8.80 -18.77
C THR A 65 -5.01 -7.81 -19.86
N HIS A 66 -5.06 -6.53 -19.53
CA HIS A 66 -5.39 -5.47 -20.48
C HIS A 66 -4.31 -5.31 -21.57
N ILE A 67 -3.03 -5.33 -21.21
CA ILE A 67 -1.91 -5.28 -22.15
C ILE A 67 -1.99 -6.42 -23.16
N LEU A 68 -2.17 -7.66 -22.67
CA LEU A 68 -2.25 -8.83 -23.54
C LEU A 68 -3.45 -8.77 -24.47
N ARG A 69 -4.61 -8.38 -23.96
CA ARG A 69 -5.82 -8.22 -24.75
C ARG A 69 -5.68 -7.12 -25.82
N PHE A 70 -5.17 -5.94 -25.43
CA PHE A 70 -4.96 -4.83 -26.34
C PHE A 70 -3.97 -5.19 -27.46
N SER A 71 -2.89 -5.91 -27.11
CA SER A 71 -1.94 -6.44 -28.10
C SER A 71 -2.61 -7.39 -29.10
N ASP A 72 -3.50 -8.25 -28.62
CA ASP A 72 -4.24 -9.19 -29.47
C ASP A 72 -5.24 -8.46 -30.38
N GLU A 73 -5.92 -7.45 -29.87
CA GLU A 73 -6.81 -6.56 -30.64
C GLU A 73 -6.05 -5.83 -31.77
N LEU A 74 -4.86 -5.28 -31.47
CA LEU A 74 -4.00 -4.65 -32.46
C LEU A 74 -3.51 -5.65 -33.52
N TYR A 75 -3.17 -6.86 -33.12
CA TYR A 75 -2.73 -7.91 -34.03
C TYR A 75 -3.84 -8.32 -35.01
N ASN A 76 -5.09 -8.17 -34.61
CA ASN A 76 -6.27 -8.41 -35.44
C ASN A 76 -6.77 -7.15 -36.17
N ASP A 77 -5.90 -6.16 -36.37
CA ASP A 77 -6.17 -4.91 -37.09
C ASP A 77 -7.35 -4.09 -36.52
N MET A 78 -7.64 -4.23 -35.21
CA MET A 78 -8.64 -3.39 -34.55
C MET A 78 -8.10 -1.97 -34.35
N HIS A 79 -8.89 -0.98 -34.74
CA HIS A 79 -8.53 0.42 -34.58
C HIS A 79 -8.94 0.92 -33.21
N HIS A 80 -8.02 1.61 -32.54
CA HIS A 80 -8.25 2.18 -31.22
C HIS A 80 -7.98 3.68 -31.20
N SER A 81 -8.68 4.39 -30.29
CA SER A 81 -8.46 5.80 -30.08
C SER A 81 -7.11 6.08 -29.43
N LYS A 82 -6.63 7.31 -29.57
CA LYS A 82 -5.40 7.76 -28.92
C LYS A 82 -5.49 7.59 -27.40
N GLU A 83 -6.63 7.93 -26.81
CA GLU A 83 -6.89 7.82 -25.38
C GLU A 83 -6.78 6.38 -24.89
N TYR A 84 -7.25 5.42 -25.69
CA TYR A 84 -7.17 4.00 -25.32
C TYR A 84 -5.72 3.50 -25.35
N PHE A 85 -4.93 3.94 -26.32
CA PHE A 85 -3.48 3.69 -26.34
C PHE A 85 -2.79 4.29 -25.11
N GLU A 86 -3.08 5.55 -24.76
CA GLU A 86 -2.47 6.23 -23.61
C GLU A 86 -2.82 5.53 -22.32
N GLN A 87 -4.06 5.08 -22.13
CA GLN A 87 -4.45 4.27 -20.97
C GLN A 87 -3.68 2.95 -20.92
N THR A 88 -3.52 2.27 -22.05
CA THR A 88 -2.75 1.01 -22.09
C THR A 88 -1.26 1.25 -21.80
N LEU A 89 -0.71 2.40 -22.23
CA LEU A 89 0.67 2.78 -21.86
C LEU A 89 0.82 3.04 -20.36
N ASP A 90 -0.21 3.53 -19.70
CA ASP A 90 -0.23 3.67 -18.22
C ASP A 90 -0.33 2.30 -17.53
N ASP A 91 -1.12 1.38 -18.04
CA ASP A 91 -1.16 0.00 -17.56
C ASP A 91 0.21 -0.69 -17.70
N ILE A 92 0.95 -0.45 -18.76
CA ILE A 92 2.33 -0.94 -18.92
C ILE A 92 3.24 -0.41 -17.82
N LYS A 93 3.08 0.85 -17.39
CA LYS A 93 3.84 1.42 -16.28
C LYS A 93 3.47 0.76 -14.94
N VAL A 94 2.18 0.54 -14.70
CA VAL A 94 1.68 -0.15 -13.48
C VAL A 94 2.26 -1.56 -13.42
N TYR A 95 2.15 -2.33 -14.50
CA TYR A 95 2.68 -3.68 -14.59
C TYR A 95 4.19 -3.73 -14.33
N LYS A 96 4.97 -2.86 -15.02
CA LYS A 96 6.43 -2.84 -14.85
C LYS A 96 6.85 -2.46 -13.45
N ARG A 97 6.23 -1.45 -12.84
CA ARG A 97 6.52 -1.05 -11.45
C ARG A 97 6.33 -2.20 -10.48
N PHE A 98 5.29 -3.00 -10.66
CA PHE A 98 5.07 -4.18 -9.82
C PHE A 98 6.12 -5.26 -10.06
N CYS A 99 6.50 -5.51 -11.31
CA CYS A 99 7.55 -6.46 -11.66
C CYS A 99 8.93 -6.10 -11.09
N ASP A 100 9.27 -4.80 -11.00
CA ASP A 100 10.54 -4.33 -10.43
C ASP A 100 10.73 -4.76 -8.97
N GLY A 101 9.63 -4.95 -8.23
CA GLY A 101 9.64 -5.46 -6.85
C GLY A 101 9.34 -6.97 -6.73
N HIS A 102 8.93 -7.63 -7.82
CA HIS A 102 8.43 -9.01 -7.83
C HIS A 102 8.88 -9.73 -9.11
N GLU A 103 10.14 -10.12 -9.15
CA GLU A 103 10.75 -10.74 -10.35
C GLU A 103 9.98 -11.98 -10.85
N ASP A 104 9.44 -12.78 -9.93
CA ASP A 104 8.64 -13.97 -10.25
C ASP A 104 7.31 -13.65 -10.95
N PHE A 105 6.85 -12.39 -10.87
CA PHE A 105 5.63 -11.94 -11.52
C PHE A 105 5.84 -11.56 -12.98
N ALA A 106 7.06 -11.21 -13.36
CA ALA A 106 7.43 -10.83 -14.71
C ALA A 106 7.14 -11.95 -15.70
N ASN A 107 6.61 -11.59 -16.88
CA ASN A 107 6.23 -12.52 -17.92
C ASN A 107 6.69 -12.01 -19.28
N GLY A 108 7.62 -12.74 -19.92
CA GLY A 108 8.19 -12.35 -21.20
C GLY A 108 7.16 -12.12 -22.30
N ARG A 109 6.02 -12.83 -22.29
CA ARG A 109 4.91 -12.61 -23.24
C ARG A 109 4.31 -11.22 -23.07
N THR A 110 4.14 -10.78 -21.83
CA THR A 110 3.62 -9.43 -21.53
C THR A 110 4.62 -8.35 -21.92
N ASP A 111 5.91 -8.59 -21.73
CA ASP A 111 6.95 -7.65 -22.15
C ASP A 111 7.00 -7.48 -23.68
N MET A 112 6.86 -8.57 -24.41
CA MET A 112 6.75 -8.53 -25.89
C MET A 112 5.50 -7.78 -26.35
N ALA A 113 4.35 -8.03 -25.74
CA ALA A 113 3.11 -7.34 -26.02
C ALA A 113 3.23 -5.84 -25.73
N ALA A 114 3.82 -5.47 -24.59
CA ALA A 114 4.05 -4.09 -24.19
C ALA A 114 4.98 -3.36 -25.19
N GLN A 115 6.01 -4.04 -25.68
CA GLN A 115 6.90 -3.47 -26.70
C GLN A 115 6.17 -3.26 -28.02
N PHE A 116 5.42 -4.24 -28.48
CA PHE A 116 4.61 -4.15 -29.71
C PHE A 116 3.62 -2.97 -29.65
N ILE A 117 2.91 -2.80 -28.54
CA ILE A 117 1.97 -1.68 -28.35
C ILE A 117 2.68 -0.33 -28.45
N LYS A 118 3.86 -0.20 -27.85
CA LYS A 118 4.66 1.04 -27.90
C LYS A 118 5.12 1.36 -29.33
N ASP A 119 5.59 0.35 -30.04
CA ASP A 119 6.08 0.51 -31.39
C ASP A 119 4.94 0.91 -32.33
N GLU A 120 3.77 0.31 -32.15
CA GLU A 120 2.57 0.63 -32.92
C GLU A 120 2.04 2.04 -32.60
N TYR A 121 2.04 2.46 -31.34
CA TYR A 121 1.72 3.82 -30.94
C TYR A 121 2.63 4.85 -31.63
N ILE A 122 3.94 4.62 -31.62
CA ILE A 122 4.93 5.49 -32.27
C ILE A 122 4.71 5.53 -33.78
N ARG A 123 4.42 4.41 -34.41
CA ARG A 123 4.13 4.31 -35.84
C ARG A 123 2.91 5.15 -36.23
N LEU A 124 1.80 4.92 -35.53
CA LEU A 124 0.55 5.63 -35.77
C LEU A 124 0.65 7.12 -35.47
N PHE A 125 1.42 7.48 -34.43
CA PHE A 125 1.68 8.89 -34.11
C PHE A 125 2.43 9.61 -35.27
N LYS A 126 3.49 8.97 -35.78
CA LYS A 126 4.25 9.53 -36.92
C LYS A 126 3.42 9.62 -38.20
N GLU A 127 2.50 8.72 -38.44
CA GLU A 127 1.59 8.67 -39.54
C GLU A 127 0.37 9.58 -39.40
N HIS A 128 0.27 10.33 -38.29
CA HIS A 128 -0.91 11.17 -37.94
C HIS A 128 -2.25 10.40 -37.93
N LYS A 129 -2.19 9.09 -37.64
CA LYS A 129 -3.38 8.20 -37.62
C LYS A 129 -3.98 8.01 -36.24
N LEU A 130 -3.33 8.54 -35.19
CA LEU A 130 -3.89 8.55 -33.83
C LEU A 130 -4.94 9.65 -33.73
N GLY A 131 -6.21 9.29 -33.66
CA GLY A 131 -7.33 10.24 -33.52
C GLY A 131 -8.16 10.52 -34.77
N GLY A 132 -7.92 9.81 -35.85
CA GLY A 132 -8.84 9.82 -37.01
C GLY A 132 -10.06 8.96 -36.70
N ILE A 133 -11.21 9.58 -36.38
CA ILE A 133 -12.49 8.93 -36.67
C ILE A 133 -12.48 8.73 -38.18
N ALA A 134 -12.45 7.48 -38.64
CA ALA A 134 -12.68 7.16 -40.03
C ALA A 134 -14.05 7.75 -40.38
N GLN A 135 -14.05 8.74 -41.32
CA GLN A 135 -15.26 9.17 -42.03
C GLN A 135 -15.70 8.05 -42.94
#